data_8c6656953170b9175ea67bc98335e089
#
_entry.id   8c6656953170b9175ea67bc98335e089
#
_cell.length_a   1.000
_cell.length_b   1.000
_cell.length_c   1.000
_cell.angle_alpha   90.00
_cell.angle_beta   90.00
_cell.angle_gamma   90.00
#
_symmetry.space_group_name_H-M   'P 1'
#
loop_
_entity.id
_entity.type
_entity.pdbx_description
1 polymer ?
#
loop_
_entity_poly.entity_id
_entity_poly.type
_entity_poly.pdbx_seq_one_letter_code
_entity_poly.pdbx_strand_id
1 'polypeptide(L)'
;MSYSASTKKVPAKPEPLIRDLRGYLLTERKRSPLTVAAYERDLVEFSAFLRSDQPGVALQAVKTSHIRRYIAHLFDDRDYDSRTVCRKLSSIRALYRFLKITSVLENDPAASIPGPSVAKRRPAPLKVEEVVKLLQTSLAGRTETARLRDAAIMELFYASGMRRAEVAGVRLADVDLAERTIRVTGKGNKERVVVINRTATAAIEAYLRVRARSADPALFLGRGGKGLTPQHVWRIFRTIYRVSGIQKRATPHTLRHSFATHLVENGVDLETVRELLGHESLATTGIYLQLAMGHKRRAYDEAHPRDRTPDR
;
A
#
# COMPACT_ATOMS: atom_id res chain seq x y z
N MET A 1 -20.86 34.29 -5.87
CA MET A 1 -19.78 33.86 -4.96
C MET A 1 -18.80 33.05 -5.78
N SER A 2 -17.66 33.66 -6.10
CA SER A 2 -16.67 33.18 -7.07
C SER A 2 -15.83 32.05 -6.50
N TYR A 3 -15.84 30.90 -7.17
CA TYR A 3 -14.92 29.78 -6.93
C TYR A 3 -13.52 30.20 -7.39
N SER A 4 -12.63 30.46 -6.45
CA SER A 4 -11.21 30.70 -6.70
C SER A 4 -10.57 29.43 -7.22
N ALA A 5 -10.15 29.42 -8.46
CA ALA A 5 -9.39 28.36 -9.09
C ALA A 5 -8.04 28.21 -8.37
N SER A 6 -7.84 27.08 -7.69
CA SER A 6 -6.56 26.68 -7.11
C SER A 6 -5.55 26.45 -8.23
N THR A 7 -4.73 27.45 -8.50
CA THR A 7 -3.56 27.35 -9.38
C THR A 7 -2.63 26.27 -8.87
N LYS A 8 -2.50 25.18 -9.63
CA LYS A 8 -1.45 24.17 -9.42
C LYS A 8 -0.09 24.86 -9.58
N LYS A 9 0.52 25.25 -8.45
CA LYS A 9 1.92 25.71 -8.43
C LYS A 9 2.79 24.60 -9.00
N VAL A 10 3.50 24.89 -10.10
CA VAL A 10 4.59 24.06 -10.63
C VAL A 10 5.57 23.82 -9.49
N PRO A 11 5.93 22.56 -9.17
CA PRO A 11 6.84 22.29 -8.07
C PRO A 11 8.19 22.95 -8.36
N ALA A 12 8.67 23.77 -7.42
CA ALA A 12 9.99 24.38 -7.49
C ALA A 12 11.04 23.25 -7.64
N LYS A 13 12.09 23.48 -8.43
CA LYS A 13 13.19 22.52 -8.56
C LYS A 13 13.80 22.26 -7.17
N PRO A 14 14.05 21.01 -6.80
CA PRO A 14 14.61 20.68 -5.50
C PRO A 14 16.01 21.30 -5.35
N GLU A 15 16.29 21.82 -4.16
CA GLU A 15 17.61 22.35 -3.80
C GLU A 15 18.71 21.27 -3.92
N PRO A 16 19.99 21.65 -4.15
CA PRO A 16 21.08 20.69 -4.29
C PRO A 16 21.13 19.64 -3.18
N LEU A 17 21.05 20.06 -1.91
CA LEU A 17 21.06 19.15 -0.75
C LEU A 17 19.93 18.13 -0.74
N ILE A 18 18.76 18.48 -1.26
CA ILE A 18 17.63 17.54 -1.37
C ILE A 18 17.93 16.50 -2.46
N ARG A 19 18.59 16.90 -3.54
CA ARG A 19 19.03 15.98 -4.61
C ARG A 19 20.12 15.03 -4.11
N ASP A 20 21.07 15.52 -3.32
CA ASP A 20 22.15 14.71 -2.75
C ASP A 20 21.58 13.68 -1.75
N LEU A 21 20.65 14.10 -0.87
CA LEU A 21 19.91 13.18 -0.02
C LEU A 21 19.16 12.12 -0.83
N ARG A 22 18.54 12.49 -1.96
CA ARG A 22 17.85 11.53 -2.85
C ARG A 22 18.82 10.45 -3.33
N GLY A 23 20.01 10.85 -3.81
CA GLY A 23 21.07 9.92 -4.21
C GLY A 23 21.42 8.96 -3.06
N TYR A 24 21.79 9.49 -1.91
CA TYR A 24 22.11 8.73 -0.71
C TYR A 24 21.02 7.72 -0.30
N LEU A 25 19.75 8.16 -0.30
CA LEU A 25 18.63 7.28 0.08
C LEU A 25 18.40 6.14 -0.92
N LEU A 26 18.63 6.36 -2.21
CA LEU A 26 18.48 5.33 -3.24
C LEU A 26 19.64 4.35 -3.25
N THR A 27 20.89 4.83 -3.21
CA THR A 27 22.09 4.02 -3.39
C THR A 27 22.53 3.34 -2.09
N GLU A 28 22.76 4.12 -1.03
CA GLU A 28 23.32 3.59 0.22
C GLU A 28 22.26 3.04 1.17
N ARG A 29 21.12 3.74 1.32
CA ARG A 29 20.04 3.31 2.21
C ARG A 29 19.02 2.39 1.56
N LYS A 30 19.15 2.12 0.25
CA LYS A 30 18.27 1.23 -0.53
C LYS A 30 16.78 1.46 -0.27
N ARG A 31 16.39 2.74 -0.11
CA ARG A 31 14.99 3.12 0.13
C ARG A 31 14.20 2.99 -1.17
N SER A 32 12.91 2.65 -1.07
CA SER A 32 12.07 2.54 -2.26
C SER A 32 11.94 3.89 -2.98
N PRO A 33 11.90 3.92 -4.32
CA PRO A 33 11.72 5.16 -5.09
C PRO A 33 10.50 5.97 -4.65
N LEU A 34 9.39 5.30 -4.26
CA LEU A 34 8.19 5.97 -3.75
C LEU A 34 8.43 6.67 -2.41
N THR A 35 9.21 6.07 -1.52
CA THR A 35 9.58 6.70 -0.23
C THR A 35 10.46 7.93 -0.49
N VAL A 36 11.42 7.80 -1.38
CA VAL A 36 12.34 8.89 -1.72
C VAL A 36 11.58 10.05 -2.36
N ALA A 37 10.70 9.78 -3.32
CA ALA A 37 9.84 10.80 -3.93
C ALA A 37 8.87 11.48 -2.94
N ALA A 38 8.42 10.76 -1.91
CA ALA A 38 7.61 11.34 -0.84
C ALA A 38 8.46 12.28 0.03
N TYR A 39 9.68 11.87 0.41
CA TYR A 39 10.59 12.71 1.19
C TYR A 39 11.02 13.95 0.42
N GLU A 40 11.34 13.83 -0.86
CA GLU A 40 11.67 14.96 -1.72
C GLU A 40 10.54 16.01 -1.74
N ARG A 41 9.29 15.58 -1.95
CA ARG A 41 8.13 16.50 -1.90
C ARG A 41 7.95 17.17 -0.56
N ASP A 42 8.12 16.43 0.55
CA ASP A 42 8.01 16.98 1.90
C ASP A 42 9.09 18.02 2.17
N LEU A 43 10.30 17.79 1.71
CA LEU A 43 11.43 18.72 1.88
C LEU A 43 11.32 19.96 0.98
N VAL A 44 10.81 19.82 -0.23
CA VAL A 44 10.49 20.97 -1.09
C VAL A 44 9.42 21.86 -0.45
N GLU A 45 8.41 21.26 0.19
CA GLU A 45 7.38 22.03 0.94
C GLU A 45 7.98 22.71 2.17
N PHE A 46 8.85 22.03 2.93
CA PHE A 46 9.56 22.61 4.07
C PHE A 46 10.45 23.79 3.63
N SER A 47 11.20 23.64 2.56
CA SER A 47 12.04 24.68 1.97
C SER A 47 11.22 25.90 1.51
N ALA A 48 10.03 25.65 0.94
CA ALA A 48 9.10 26.72 0.56
C ALA A 48 8.56 27.48 1.78
N PHE A 49 8.24 26.77 2.86
CA PHE A 49 7.85 27.39 4.11
C PHE A 49 8.96 28.27 4.67
N LEU A 50 10.20 27.78 4.74
CA LEU A 50 11.34 28.57 5.24
C LEU A 50 11.52 29.88 4.44
N ARG A 51 11.40 29.80 3.11
CA ARG A 51 11.52 31.01 2.27
C ARG A 51 10.42 32.03 2.54
N SER A 52 9.22 31.63 2.92
CA SER A 52 8.13 32.53 3.22
C SER A 52 8.14 33.06 4.66
N ASP A 53 8.54 32.21 5.60
CA ASP A 53 8.51 32.49 7.04
C ASP A 53 9.76 33.25 7.53
N GLN A 54 10.93 32.92 6.96
CA GLN A 54 12.21 33.57 7.25
C GLN A 54 13.07 33.67 5.98
N PRO A 55 12.86 34.69 5.16
CA PRO A 55 13.64 34.90 3.94
C PRO A 55 15.15 34.94 4.23
N GLY A 56 15.93 34.16 3.48
CA GLY A 56 17.38 34.09 3.62
C GLY A 56 17.91 32.93 4.49
N VAL A 57 17.06 32.20 5.20
CA VAL A 57 17.51 31.02 5.95
C VAL A 57 17.72 29.84 5.00
N ALA A 58 18.99 29.51 4.74
CA ALA A 58 19.36 28.29 4.00
C ALA A 58 19.12 27.00 4.84
N LEU A 59 18.97 25.85 4.17
CA LEU A 59 18.75 24.57 4.86
C LEU A 59 19.84 24.22 5.88
N GLN A 60 21.09 24.66 5.64
CA GLN A 60 22.21 24.47 6.56
C GLN A 60 22.12 25.35 7.82
N ALA A 61 21.42 26.48 7.74
CA ALA A 61 21.29 27.43 8.86
C ALA A 61 20.01 27.21 9.69
N VAL A 62 19.24 26.18 9.38
CA VAL A 62 18.00 25.88 10.09
C VAL A 62 18.28 25.49 11.54
N LYS A 63 17.55 26.10 12.47
CA LYS A 63 17.57 25.80 13.91
C LYS A 63 16.34 24.98 14.30
N THR A 64 16.38 24.35 15.47
CA THR A 64 15.24 23.60 16.05
C THR A 64 13.96 24.44 16.12
N SER A 65 14.07 25.76 16.39
CA SER A 65 12.94 26.68 16.41
C SER A 65 12.21 26.78 15.06
N HIS A 66 12.93 26.80 13.93
CA HIS A 66 12.34 26.84 12.59
C HIS A 66 11.52 25.58 12.30
N ILE A 67 12.02 24.42 12.71
CA ILE A 67 11.29 23.14 12.52
C ILE A 67 10.04 23.10 13.41
N ARG A 68 10.12 23.59 14.66
CA ARG A 68 8.95 23.70 15.53
C ARG A 68 7.86 24.62 14.93
N ARG A 69 8.25 25.76 14.38
CA ARG A 69 7.32 26.67 13.69
C ARG A 69 6.70 26.02 12.47
N TYR A 70 7.48 25.26 11.68
CA TYR A 70 6.93 24.51 10.57
C TYR A 70 5.90 23.46 11.04
N ILE A 71 6.16 22.76 12.15
CA ILE A 71 5.20 21.79 12.71
C ILE A 71 3.91 22.49 13.12
N ALA A 72 4.01 23.67 13.79
CA ALA A 72 2.83 24.49 14.12
C ALA A 72 2.05 24.90 12.86
N HIS A 73 2.74 25.45 11.85
CA HIS A 73 2.14 25.77 10.56
C HIS A 73 1.41 24.58 9.90
N LEU A 74 1.97 23.35 10.01
CA LEU A 74 1.32 22.17 9.46
C LEU A 74 0.00 21.83 10.17
N PHE A 75 -0.12 22.09 11.45
CA PHE A 75 -1.34 21.89 12.21
C PHE A 75 -2.33 23.06 12.04
N ASP A 76 -1.86 24.27 12.25
CA ASP A 76 -2.73 25.45 12.40
C ASP A 76 -3.21 26.00 11.04
N ASP A 77 -2.29 26.10 10.06
CA ASP A 77 -2.60 26.73 8.76
C ASP A 77 -2.95 25.70 7.67
N ARG A 78 -2.45 24.46 7.79
CA ARG A 78 -2.62 23.41 6.76
C ARG A 78 -3.58 22.30 7.17
N ASP A 79 -4.05 22.30 8.40
CA ASP A 79 -4.96 21.27 8.97
C ASP A 79 -4.52 19.82 8.68
N TYR A 80 -3.21 19.57 8.76
CA TYR A 80 -2.68 18.24 8.55
C TYR A 80 -2.84 17.37 9.79
N ASP A 81 -3.25 16.11 9.57
CA ASP A 81 -3.31 15.12 10.65
C ASP A 81 -1.92 14.78 11.22
N SER A 82 -1.88 14.31 12.48
CA SER A 82 -0.64 13.95 13.18
C SER A 82 0.21 12.93 12.41
N ARG A 83 -0.40 12.02 11.64
CA ARG A 83 0.34 11.02 10.86
C ARG A 83 1.07 11.66 9.67
N THR A 84 0.44 12.61 9.00
CA THR A 84 1.05 13.39 7.92
C THR A 84 2.19 14.25 8.45
N VAL A 85 1.99 14.91 9.60
CA VAL A 85 3.05 15.69 10.26
C VAL A 85 4.22 14.79 10.68
N CYS A 86 3.98 13.61 11.27
CA CYS A 86 5.03 12.64 11.59
C CYS A 86 5.84 12.21 10.37
N ARG A 87 5.18 11.98 9.21
CA ARG A 87 5.89 11.63 7.97
C ARG A 87 6.78 12.76 7.50
N LYS A 88 6.26 14.01 7.51
CA LYS A 88 7.03 15.20 7.13
C LYS A 88 8.22 15.45 8.07
N LEU A 89 8.02 15.27 9.36
CA LEU A 89 9.14 15.33 10.32
C LEU A 89 10.17 14.21 10.08
N SER A 90 9.74 13.04 9.64
CA SER A 90 10.66 11.94 9.30
C SER A 90 11.52 12.27 8.08
N SER A 91 10.99 12.99 7.07
CA SER A 91 11.78 13.44 5.93
C SER A 91 12.79 14.54 6.33
N ILE A 92 12.41 15.46 7.21
CA ILE A 92 13.32 16.49 7.77
C ILE A 92 14.44 15.83 8.57
N ARG A 93 14.11 14.87 9.44
CA ARG A 93 15.13 14.11 10.20
C ARG A 93 16.07 13.34 9.28
N ALA A 94 15.58 12.80 8.17
CA ALA A 94 16.42 12.12 7.19
C ALA A 94 17.41 13.07 6.54
N LEU A 95 17.01 14.31 6.21
CA LEU A 95 17.88 15.34 5.67
C LEU A 95 18.97 15.73 6.68
N TYR A 96 18.60 16.11 7.91
CA TYR A 96 19.59 16.58 8.87
C TYR A 96 20.53 15.48 9.37
N ARG A 97 20.06 14.25 9.46
CA ARG A 97 20.94 13.09 9.68
C ARG A 97 21.94 12.90 8.55
N PHE A 98 21.50 13.04 7.30
CA PHE A 98 22.39 12.98 6.14
C PHE A 98 23.44 14.10 6.19
N LEU A 99 23.04 15.35 6.43
CA LEU A 99 23.96 16.48 6.53
C LEU A 99 24.97 16.32 7.66
N LYS A 100 24.59 15.68 8.77
CA LYS A 100 25.51 15.35 9.86
C LYS A 100 26.49 14.24 9.46
N ILE A 101 26.03 13.18 8.80
CA ILE A 101 26.90 12.06 8.35
C ILE A 101 27.91 12.54 7.31
N THR A 102 27.52 13.47 6.44
CA THR A 102 28.41 14.05 5.41
C THR A 102 29.24 15.22 5.92
N SER A 103 29.25 15.46 7.23
CA SER A 103 30.01 16.56 7.90
C SER A 103 29.68 17.96 7.38
N VAL A 104 28.52 18.15 6.74
CA VAL A 104 28.01 19.47 6.33
C VAL A 104 27.51 20.23 7.58
N LEU A 105 27.04 19.51 8.61
CA LEU A 105 26.60 20.06 9.89
C LEU A 105 27.19 19.26 11.05
N GLU A 106 27.58 19.95 12.09
CA GLU A 106 28.02 19.31 13.34
C GLU A 106 26.83 18.79 14.17
N ASN A 107 25.76 19.56 14.21
CA ASN A 107 24.58 19.27 15.02
C ASN A 107 23.32 19.05 14.17
N ASP A 108 22.47 18.11 14.58
CA ASP A 108 21.19 17.82 13.96
C ASP A 108 20.06 18.62 14.65
N PRO A 109 19.50 19.68 14.01
CA PRO A 109 18.47 20.51 14.62
C PRO A 109 17.13 19.78 14.80
N ALA A 110 16.94 18.62 14.16
CA ALA A 110 15.72 17.82 14.26
C ALA A 110 15.81 16.70 15.32
N ALA A 111 17.00 16.47 15.91
CA ALA A 111 17.23 15.32 16.78
C ALA A 111 16.36 15.34 18.05
N SER A 112 16.20 16.53 18.68
CA SER A 112 15.48 16.69 19.95
C SER A 112 13.98 16.94 19.82
N ILE A 113 13.44 17.02 18.59
CA ILE A 113 12.02 17.32 18.37
C ILE A 113 11.21 16.03 18.54
N PRO A 114 10.28 15.94 19.50
CA PRO A 114 9.40 14.78 19.59
C PRO A 114 8.42 14.75 18.39
N GLY A 115 8.12 13.56 17.91
CA GLY A 115 7.03 13.42 16.92
C GLY A 115 5.66 13.62 17.59
N PRO A 116 4.67 14.19 16.87
CA PRO A 116 3.31 14.26 17.39
C PRO A 116 2.79 12.90 17.80
N SER A 117 1.99 12.86 18.87
CA SER A 117 1.31 11.64 19.27
C SER A 117 0.32 11.20 18.19
N VAL A 118 0.50 10.00 17.68
CA VAL A 118 -0.41 9.37 16.73
C VAL A 118 -1.20 8.31 17.48
N ALA A 119 -2.50 8.54 17.65
CA ALA A 119 -3.36 7.51 18.20
C ALA A 119 -3.25 6.23 17.33
N LYS A 120 -2.76 5.14 17.92
CA LYS A 120 -2.61 3.83 17.27
C LYS A 120 -3.98 3.15 17.11
N ARG A 121 -4.97 3.84 16.53
CA ARG A 121 -6.22 3.19 16.17
C ARG A 121 -5.95 2.31 14.94
N ARG A 122 -5.71 1.03 15.17
CA ARG A 122 -5.81 0.04 14.10
C ARG A 122 -7.28 -0.01 13.71
N PRO A 123 -7.64 0.16 12.42
CA PRO A 123 -9.02 -0.06 12.00
C PRO A 123 -9.41 -1.47 12.44
N ALA A 124 -10.54 -1.62 13.11
CA ALA A 124 -11.06 -2.94 13.46
C ALA A 124 -11.31 -3.73 12.17
N PRO A 125 -11.09 -5.06 12.16
CA PRO A 125 -11.38 -5.88 10.99
C PRO A 125 -12.87 -5.76 10.60
N LEU A 126 -13.19 -5.95 9.36
CA LEU A 126 -14.57 -6.13 8.90
C LEU A 126 -15.06 -7.48 9.38
N LYS A 127 -16.33 -7.58 9.74
CA LYS A 127 -16.99 -8.87 9.98
C LYS A 127 -17.11 -9.67 8.68
N VAL A 128 -17.27 -10.97 8.75
CA VAL A 128 -17.41 -11.84 7.57
C VAL A 128 -18.58 -11.35 6.68
N GLU A 129 -19.73 -10.99 7.26
CA GLU A 129 -20.90 -10.50 6.54
C GLU A 129 -20.61 -9.17 5.83
N GLU A 130 -19.83 -8.27 6.46
CA GLU A 130 -19.41 -7.00 5.86
C GLU A 130 -18.48 -7.26 4.67
N VAL A 131 -17.56 -8.23 4.79
CA VAL A 131 -16.69 -8.63 3.69
C VAL A 131 -17.50 -9.23 2.55
N VAL A 132 -18.40 -10.17 2.81
CA VAL A 132 -19.28 -10.78 1.81
C VAL A 132 -20.08 -9.71 1.08
N LYS A 133 -20.70 -8.77 1.81
CA LYS A 133 -21.41 -7.62 1.22
C LYS A 133 -20.52 -6.80 0.29
N LEU A 134 -19.27 -6.54 0.72
CA LEU A 134 -18.30 -5.78 -0.08
C LEU A 134 -17.93 -6.52 -1.39
N LEU A 135 -17.69 -7.82 -1.30
CA LEU A 135 -17.29 -8.66 -2.45
C LEU A 135 -18.42 -8.85 -3.45
N GLN A 136 -19.66 -8.95 -2.97
CA GLN A 136 -20.87 -9.09 -3.81
C GLN A 136 -21.34 -7.77 -4.42
N THR A 137 -20.78 -6.62 -3.99
CA THR A 137 -21.17 -5.31 -4.50
C THR A 137 -20.73 -5.15 -5.96
N SER A 138 -21.70 -5.05 -6.86
CA SER A 138 -21.47 -4.78 -8.28
C SER A 138 -21.70 -3.30 -8.60
N LEU A 139 -20.94 -2.79 -9.58
CA LEU A 139 -21.05 -1.40 -10.02
C LEU A 139 -21.95 -1.32 -11.26
N ALA A 140 -23.09 -0.63 -11.15
CA ALA A 140 -23.97 -0.34 -12.27
C ALA A 140 -23.24 0.48 -13.36
N GLY A 141 -23.66 0.33 -14.62
CA GLY A 141 -23.11 1.07 -15.76
C GLY A 141 -21.69 0.66 -16.20
N ARG A 142 -21.12 -0.41 -15.62
CA ARG A 142 -19.85 -0.99 -16.06
C ARG A 142 -20.07 -2.02 -17.16
N THR A 143 -19.11 -2.14 -18.10
CA THR A 143 -19.07 -3.24 -19.05
C THR A 143 -18.88 -4.56 -18.30
N GLU A 144 -19.32 -5.67 -18.91
CA GLU A 144 -19.16 -7.01 -18.33
C GLU A 144 -17.69 -7.30 -17.97
N THR A 145 -16.78 -7.05 -18.90
CA THR A 145 -15.33 -7.20 -18.68
C THR A 145 -14.85 -6.42 -17.45
N ALA A 146 -15.31 -5.19 -17.28
CA ALA A 146 -14.91 -4.37 -16.12
C ALA A 146 -15.53 -4.89 -14.82
N ARG A 147 -16.78 -5.41 -14.85
CA ARG A 147 -17.42 -5.99 -13.66
C ARG A 147 -16.70 -7.26 -13.21
N LEU A 148 -16.43 -8.19 -14.13
CA LEU A 148 -15.75 -9.45 -13.82
C LEU A 148 -14.31 -9.21 -13.36
N ARG A 149 -13.59 -8.26 -13.99
CA ARG A 149 -12.27 -7.84 -13.54
C ARG A 149 -12.31 -7.30 -12.10
N ASP A 150 -13.22 -6.37 -11.83
CA ASP A 150 -13.32 -5.69 -10.55
C ASP A 150 -13.71 -6.70 -9.45
N ALA A 151 -14.62 -7.64 -9.73
CA ALA A 151 -14.96 -8.74 -8.83
C ALA A 151 -13.76 -9.65 -8.55
N ALA A 152 -13.00 -10.06 -9.58
CA ALA A 152 -11.81 -10.87 -9.42
C ALA A 152 -10.73 -10.16 -8.56
N ILE A 153 -10.55 -8.85 -8.74
CA ILE A 153 -9.65 -8.04 -7.91
C ILE A 153 -10.09 -8.06 -6.43
N MET A 154 -11.38 -7.91 -6.17
CA MET A 154 -11.91 -7.87 -4.81
C MET A 154 -11.82 -9.22 -4.11
N GLU A 155 -12.20 -10.31 -4.80
CA GLU A 155 -12.02 -11.68 -4.29
C GLU A 155 -10.54 -11.97 -4.01
N LEU A 156 -9.64 -11.59 -4.92
CA LEU A 156 -8.21 -11.79 -4.73
C LEU A 156 -7.65 -11.06 -3.51
N PHE A 157 -8.10 -9.85 -3.23
CA PHE A 157 -7.70 -9.13 -2.02
C PHE A 157 -8.02 -9.90 -0.74
N TYR A 158 -9.23 -10.45 -0.67
CA TYR A 158 -9.66 -11.16 0.53
C TYR A 158 -9.12 -12.59 0.59
N ALA A 159 -9.03 -13.27 -0.54
CA ALA A 159 -8.50 -14.63 -0.61
C ALA A 159 -7.01 -14.74 -0.25
N SER A 160 -6.22 -13.74 -0.60
CA SER A 160 -4.75 -13.83 -0.49
C SER A 160 -4.13 -12.86 0.51
N GLY A 161 -4.89 -11.89 0.96
CA GLY A 161 -4.37 -10.78 1.75
C GLY A 161 -3.26 -9.97 1.06
N MET A 162 -3.15 -10.01 -0.26
CA MET A 162 -2.12 -9.31 -1.03
C MET A 162 -2.18 -7.79 -0.83
N ARG A 163 -1.03 -7.15 -0.97
CA ARG A 163 -0.96 -5.68 -1.01
C ARG A 163 -1.47 -5.15 -2.35
N ARG A 164 -2.01 -3.94 -2.34
CA ARG A 164 -2.51 -3.27 -3.54
C ARG A 164 -1.52 -3.25 -4.72
N ALA A 165 -0.24 -3.03 -4.44
CA ALA A 165 0.80 -3.03 -5.46
C ALA A 165 1.07 -4.45 -6.01
N GLU A 166 0.97 -5.47 -5.15
CA GLU A 166 1.11 -6.87 -5.54
C GLU A 166 -0.03 -7.28 -6.46
N VAL A 167 -1.29 -6.97 -6.11
CA VAL A 167 -2.45 -7.27 -6.97
C VAL A 167 -2.33 -6.59 -8.34
N ALA A 168 -1.89 -5.33 -8.38
CA ALA A 168 -1.68 -4.62 -9.64
C ALA A 168 -0.53 -5.19 -10.48
N GLY A 169 0.47 -5.78 -9.83
CA GLY A 169 1.67 -6.32 -10.47
C GLY A 169 1.58 -7.79 -10.91
N VAL A 170 0.48 -8.49 -10.62
CA VAL A 170 0.30 -9.90 -11.04
C VAL A 170 0.33 -9.99 -12.56
N ARG A 171 1.15 -10.90 -13.08
CA ARG A 171 1.19 -11.23 -14.51
C ARG A 171 0.34 -12.46 -14.79
N LEU A 172 -0.12 -12.60 -16.00
CA LEU A 172 -0.90 -13.78 -16.41
C LEU A 172 -0.10 -15.09 -16.21
N ALA A 173 1.19 -15.07 -16.52
CA ALA A 173 2.09 -16.22 -16.35
C ALA A 173 2.38 -16.60 -14.89
N ASP A 174 2.07 -15.72 -13.92
CA ASP A 174 2.28 -15.97 -12.51
C ASP A 174 1.09 -16.69 -11.84
N VAL A 175 0.00 -16.92 -12.58
CA VAL A 175 -1.24 -17.49 -12.06
C VAL A 175 -1.35 -18.96 -12.45
N ASP A 176 -1.42 -19.83 -11.45
CA ASP A 176 -1.75 -21.24 -11.61
C ASP A 176 -3.12 -21.51 -10.98
N LEU A 177 -4.15 -21.62 -11.82
CA LEU A 177 -5.53 -21.84 -11.37
C LEU A 177 -5.78 -23.30 -10.97
N ALA A 178 -5.05 -24.26 -11.56
CA ALA A 178 -5.16 -25.66 -11.19
C ALA A 178 -4.63 -25.87 -9.78
N GLU A 179 -3.46 -25.32 -9.49
CA GLU A 179 -2.86 -25.35 -8.16
C GLU A 179 -3.39 -24.26 -7.21
N ARG A 180 -4.29 -23.40 -7.67
CA ARG A 180 -4.84 -22.27 -6.90
C ARG A 180 -3.77 -21.42 -6.23
N THR A 181 -2.71 -21.08 -6.98
CA THR A 181 -1.59 -20.29 -6.50
C THR A 181 -1.26 -19.13 -7.41
N ILE A 182 -0.68 -18.10 -6.83
CA ILE A 182 -0.17 -16.93 -7.57
C ILE A 182 1.22 -16.60 -7.06
N ARG A 183 2.18 -16.47 -7.97
CA ARG A 183 3.50 -15.93 -7.67
C ARG A 183 3.42 -14.41 -7.59
N VAL A 184 3.90 -13.83 -6.50
CA VAL A 184 3.87 -12.38 -6.28
C VAL A 184 5.25 -11.86 -5.93
N THR A 185 5.61 -10.70 -6.49
CA THR A 185 6.85 -10.00 -6.18
C THR A 185 6.56 -8.91 -5.14
N GLY A 186 7.16 -9.03 -3.97
CA GLY A 186 6.99 -8.11 -2.84
C GLY A 186 8.05 -6.99 -2.80
N LYS A 187 8.13 -6.32 -1.66
CA LYS A 187 9.12 -5.26 -1.42
C LYS A 187 10.55 -5.84 -1.50
N GLY A 188 11.43 -5.16 -2.21
CA GLY A 188 12.82 -5.59 -2.39
C GLY A 188 12.99 -6.73 -3.40
N ASN A 189 12.05 -6.88 -4.32
CA ASN A 189 12.05 -7.92 -5.37
C ASN A 189 12.04 -9.36 -4.82
N LYS A 190 11.55 -9.54 -3.59
CA LYS A 190 11.38 -10.88 -3.01
C LYS A 190 10.12 -11.51 -3.57
N GLU A 191 10.26 -12.70 -4.15
CA GLU A 191 9.13 -13.49 -4.65
C GLU A 191 8.58 -14.40 -3.56
N ARG A 192 7.26 -14.62 -3.60
CA ARG A 192 6.57 -15.62 -2.80
C ARG A 192 5.37 -16.17 -3.57
N VAL A 193 4.95 -17.35 -3.20
CA VAL A 193 3.70 -17.94 -3.67
C VAL A 193 2.61 -17.67 -2.65
N VAL A 194 1.44 -17.22 -3.11
CA VAL A 194 0.23 -17.06 -2.31
C VAL A 194 -0.82 -18.07 -2.75
N VAL A 195 -1.55 -18.63 -1.80
CA VAL A 195 -2.70 -19.52 -2.05
C VAL A 195 -3.93 -18.65 -2.25
N ILE A 196 -4.83 -19.08 -3.15
CA ILE A 196 -6.14 -18.47 -3.35
C ILE A 196 -7.24 -19.53 -3.19
N ASN A 197 -8.41 -19.07 -2.76
CA ASN A 197 -9.57 -19.93 -2.55
C ASN A 197 -10.33 -20.22 -3.86
N ARG A 198 -11.27 -21.17 -3.81
CA ARG A 198 -12.09 -21.56 -4.96
C ARG A 198 -12.89 -20.40 -5.53
N THR A 199 -13.41 -19.52 -4.66
CA THR A 199 -14.20 -18.36 -5.11
C THR A 199 -13.34 -17.36 -5.90
N ALA A 200 -12.13 -17.06 -5.42
CA ALA A 200 -11.20 -16.20 -6.16
C ALA A 200 -10.75 -16.83 -7.48
N THR A 201 -10.49 -18.15 -7.49
CA THR A 201 -10.18 -18.91 -8.71
C THR A 201 -11.29 -18.75 -9.74
N ALA A 202 -12.53 -19.05 -9.35
CA ALA A 202 -13.71 -18.93 -10.24
C ALA A 202 -13.90 -17.50 -10.75
N ALA A 203 -13.68 -16.48 -9.90
CA ALA A 203 -13.77 -15.08 -10.30
C ALA A 203 -12.68 -14.70 -11.32
N ILE A 204 -11.45 -15.19 -11.14
CA ILE A 204 -10.35 -14.97 -12.10
C ILE A 204 -10.66 -15.69 -13.42
N GLU A 205 -11.13 -16.93 -13.39
CA GLU A 205 -11.54 -17.67 -14.60
C GLU A 205 -12.65 -16.94 -15.37
N ALA A 206 -13.68 -16.46 -14.66
CA ALA A 206 -14.76 -15.69 -15.27
C ALA A 206 -14.23 -14.43 -15.97
N TYR A 207 -13.30 -13.73 -15.33
CA TYR A 207 -12.66 -12.59 -15.96
C TYR A 207 -11.79 -12.98 -17.16
N LEU A 208 -11.02 -14.06 -17.08
CA LEU A 208 -10.15 -14.51 -18.17
C LEU A 208 -10.91 -14.88 -19.45
N ARG A 209 -12.14 -15.38 -19.33
CA ARG A 209 -13.02 -15.68 -20.49
C ARG A 209 -13.37 -14.43 -21.30
N VAL A 210 -13.43 -13.26 -20.65
CA VAL A 210 -13.81 -11.98 -21.30
C VAL A 210 -12.64 -11.00 -21.41
N ARG A 211 -11.44 -11.39 -20.88
CA ARG A 211 -10.25 -10.55 -20.93
C ARG A 211 -9.76 -10.40 -22.36
N ALA A 212 -9.62 -9.16 -22.82
CA ALA A 212 -9.05 -8.88 -24.13
C ALA A 212 -7.62 -9.44 -24.28
N ARG A 213 -7.28 -9.90 -25.47
CA ARG A 213 -5.88 -10.22 -25.80
C ARG A 213 -5.06 -8.94 -25.74
N SER A 214 -3.88 -9.02 -25.16
CA SER A 214 -2.97 -7.87 -24.99
C SER A 214 -1.52 -8.33 -24.97
N ALA A 215 -0.64 -7.51 -25.51
CA ALA A 215 0.81 -7.67 -25.36
C ALA A 215 1.30 -7.34 -23.93
N ASP A 216 0.48 -6.64 -23.13
CA ASP A 216 0.79 -6.38 -21.73
C ASP A 216 0.62 -7.68 -20.91
N PRO A 217 1.67 -8.14 -20.20
CA PRO A 217 1.64 -9.39 -19.45
C PRO A 217 0.77 -9.33 -18.18
N ALA A 218 0.25 -8.16 -17.78
CA ALA A 218 -0.53 -7.99 -16.58
C ALA A 218 -1.81 -8.84 -16.59
N LEU A 219 -2.15 -9.48 -15.47
CA LEU A 219 -3.40 -10.21 -15.31
C LEU A 219 -4.59 -9.27 -15.52
N PHE A 220 -4.62 -8.14 -14.82
CA PHE A 220 -5.73 -7.19 -14.83
C PHE A 220 -5.45 -6.01 -15.75
N LEU A 221 -6.25 -5.91 -16.81
CA LEU A 221 -6.14 -4.86 -17.81
C LEU A 221 -7.09 -3.69 -17.53
N GLY A 222 -6.61 -2.48 -17.83
CA GLY A 222 -7.39 -1.26 -17.86
C GLY A 222 -7.90 -0.93 -19.28
N ARG A 223 -8.43 0.29 -19.42
CA ARG A 223 -8.82 0.81 -20.75
C ARG A 223 -7.58 0.88 -21.65
N GLY A 224 -7.71 0.43 -22.89
CA GLY A 224 -6.59 0.38 -23.85
C GLY A 224 -5.66 -0.82 -23.69
N GLY A 225 -6.06 -1.87 -22.94
CA GLY A 225 -5.31 -3.13 -22.86
C GLY A 225 -4.01 -3.06 -22.06
N LYS A 226 -3.75 -1.99 -21.32
CA LYS A 226 -2.59 -1.86 -20.43
C LYS A 226 -2.90 -2.34 -19.03
N GLY A 227 -1.91 -2.87 -18.33
CA GLY A 227 -2.02 -3.30 -16.94
C GLY A 227 -2.51 -2.19 -16.00
N LEU A 228 -3.23 -2.58 -14.97
CA LEU A 228 -3.70 -1.65 -13.95
C LEU A 228 -2.55 -1.18 -13.07
N THR A 229 -2.50 0.12 -12.79
CA THR A 229 -1.60 0.66 -11.77
C THR A 229 -2.18 0.43 -10.35
N PRO A 230 -1.35 0.44 -9.30
CA PRO A 230 -1.84 0.38 -7.92
C PRO A 230 -2.89 1.46 -7.59
N GLN A 231 -2.82 2.60 -8.26
CA GLN A 231 -3.77 3.70 -8.11
C GLN A 231 -5.14 3.36 -8.73
N HIS A 232 -5.15 2.64 -9.87
CA HIS A 232 -6.38 2.14 -10.49
C HIS A 232 -7.06 1.10 -9.60
N VAL A 233 -6.30 0.13 -9.08
CA VAL A 233 -6.78 -0.90 -8.14
C VAL A 233 -7.39 -0.25 -6.89
N TRP A 234 -6.74 0.78 -6.34
CA TRP A 234 -7.30 1.53 -5.21
C TRP A 234 -8.61 2.25 -5.55
N ARG A 235 -8.72 2.86 -6.75
CA ARG A 235 -9.96 3.51 -7.19
C ARG A 235 -11.11 2.51 -7.34
N ILE A 236 -10.84 1.32 -7.88
CA ILE A 236 -11.82 0.23 -7.97
C ILE A 236 -12.34 -0.11 -6.56
N PHE A 237 -11.43 -0.45 -5.65
CA PHE A 237 -11.79 -0.73 -4.26
C PHE A 237 -12.63 0.39 -3.64
N ARG A 238 -12.17 1.64 -3.73
CA ARG A 238 -12.86 2.78 -3.15
C ARG A 238 -14.27 2.99 -3.71
N THR A 239 -14.46 2.74 -5.01
CA THR A 239 -15.77 2.88 -5.64
C THR A 239 -16.72 1.79 -5.16
N ILE A 240 -16.29 0.53 -5.13
CA ILE A 240 -17.07 -0.60 -4.62
C ILE A 240 -17.41 -0.38 -3.14
N TYR A 241 -16.43 -0.02 -2.32
CA TYR A 241 -16.64 0.27 -0.91
C TYR A 241 -17.68 1.37 -0.69
N ARG A 242 -17.66 2.44 -1.48
CA ARG A 242 -18.64 3.53 -1.34
C ARG A 242 -20.06 3.06 -1.67
N VAL A 243 -20.22 2.22 -2.70
CA VAL A 243 -21.52 1.67 -3.13
C VAL A 243 -22.02 0.59 -2.18
N SER A 244 -21.14 -0.16 -1.51
CA SER A 244 -21.52 -1.23 -0.60
C SER A 244 -22.33 -0.77 0.63
N GLY A 245 -22.30 0.52 0.95
CA GLY A 245 -23.00 1.08 2.11
C GLY A 245 -22.45 0.62 3.46
N ILE A 246 -21.20 0.10 3.51
CA ILE A 246 -20.54 -0.28 4.75
C ILE A 246 -20.13 1.00 5.50
N GLN A 247 -20.62 1.15 6.73
CA GLN A 247 -20.35 2.34 7.56
C GLN A 247 -18.94 2.35 8.15
N LYS A 248 -18.38 1.19 8.43
CA LYS A 248 -17.06 1.01 8.99
C LYS A 248 -15.99 1.37 7.96
N ARG A 249 -15.04 2.25 8.31
CA ARG A 249 -13.96 2.64 7.41
C ARG A 249 -13.15 1.43 6.93
N ALA A 250 -13.15 1.19 5.63
CA ALA A 250 -12.42 0.10 5.01
C ALA A 250 -11.42 0.57 3.95
N THR A 251 -10.34 -0.17 3.83
CA THR A 251 -9.27 0.00 2.84
C THR A 251 -8.78 -1.39 2.40
N PRO A 252 -7.98 -1.53 1.32
CA PRO A 252 -7.35 -2.82 1.01
C PRO A 252 -6.53 -3.40 2.18
N HIS A 253 -5.91 -2.53 3.00
CA HIS A 253 -5.24 -2.99 4.22
C HIS A 253 -6.20 -3.50 5.30
N THR A 254 -7.41 -2.95 5.35
CA THR A 254 -8.46 -3.46 6.26
C THR A 254 -8.90 -4.85 5.81
N LEU A 255 -9.10 -5.10 4.49
CA LEU A 255 -9.39 -6.45 3.98
C LEU A 255 -8.28 -7.46 4.31
N ARG A 256 -7.04 -7.08 4.11
CA ARG A 256 -5.89 -7.92 4.49
C ARG A 256 -5.87 -8.21 6.01
N HIS A 257 -6.21 -7.23 6.84
CA HIS A 257 -6.31 -7.41 8.28
C HIS A 257 -7.48 -8.33 8.64
N SER A 258 -8.64 -8.15 7.98
CA SER A 258 -9.81 -9.03 8.15
C SER A 258 -9.50 -10.46 7.74
N PHE A 259 -8.83 -10.68 6.59
CA PHE A 259 -8.35 -11.99 6.17
C PHE A 259 -7.51 -12.66 7.27
N ALA A 260 -6.49 -11.96 7.78
CA ALA A 260 -5.63 -12.50 8.84
C ALA A 260 -6.41 -12.82 10.11
N THR A 261 -7.30 -11.91 10.53
CA THR A 261 -8.12 -12.08 11.75
C THR A 261 -9.06 -13.28 11.61
N HIS A 262 -9.77 -13.39 10.49
CA HIS A 262 -10.71 -14.49 10.27
C HIS A 262 -10.02 -15.86 10.19
N LEU A 263 -8.81 -15.95 9.62
CA LEU A 263 -8.04 -17.20 9.66
C LEU A 263 -7.67 -17.60 11.10
N VAL A 264 -7.20 -16.64 11.91
CA VAL A 264 -6.88 -16.91 13.32
C VAL A 264 -8.13 -17.28 14.13
N GLU A 265 -9.23 -16.58 13.94
CA GLU A 265 -10.52 -16.88 14.58
C GLU A 265 -11.05 -18.28 14.20
N ASN A 266 -10.68 -18.76 12.99
CA ASN A 266 -11.01 -20.10 12.51
C ASN A 266 -9.92 -21.15 12.83
N GLY A 267 -8.99 -20.85 13.74
CA GLY A 267 -8.06 -21.80 14.30
C GLY A 267 -6.71 -21.97 13.55
N VAL A 268 -6.44 -21.13 12.53
CA VAL A 268 -5.11 -21.12 11.91
C VAL A 268 -4.11 -20.46 12.86
N ASP A 269 -2.99 -21.11 13.11
CA ASP A 269 -1.96 -20.56 13.96
C ASP A 269 -1.33 -19.26 13.38
N LEU A 270 -0.83 -18.39 14.25
CA LEU A 270 -0.30 -17.09 13.87
C LEU A 270 0.92 -17.19 12.94
N GLU A 271 1.74 -18.22 13.05
CA GLU A 271 2.93 -18.38 12.20
C GLU A 271 2.52 -18.72 10.77
N THR A 272 1.59 -19.66 10.61
CA THR A 272 0.98 -19.97 9.29
C THR A 272 0.35 -18.72 8.65
N VAL A 273 -0.40 -17.93 9.42
CA VAL A 273 -0.98 -16.67 8.91
C VAL A 273 0.11 -15.67 8.51
N ARG A 274 1.19 -15.54 9.27
CA ARG A 274 2.34 -14.68 8.91
C ARG A 274 3.01 -15.13 7.63
N GLU A 275 3.17 -16.42 7.44
CA GLU A 275 3.73 -17.02 6.22
C GLU A 275 2.83 -16.80 5.01
N LEU A 276 1.51 -17.02 5.12
CA LEU A 276 0.52 -16.73 4.08
C LEU A 276 0.55 -15.25 3.67
N LEU A 277 0.75 -14.36 4.62
CA LEU A 277 0.87 -12.93 4.37
C LEU A 277 2.25 -12.51 3.85
N GLY A 278 3.26 -13.39 3.88
CA GLY A 278 4.63 -13.10 3.43
C GLY A 278 5.36 -12.13 4.36
N HIS A 279 5.25 -12.33 5.68
CA HIS A 279 6.12 -11.74 6.68
C HIS A 279 7.35 -12.64 6.85
N GLU A 280 8.52 -12.11 6.52
CA GLU A 280 9.86 -12.71 6.53
C GLU A 280 9.98 -14.10 7.17
N SER A 281 10.29 -15.10 6.38
CA SER A 281 11.44 -16.02 6.50
C SER A 281 11.28 -17.25 5.61
N LEU A 282 12.41 -17.71 5.15
CA LEU A 282 12.78 -18.99 4.54
C LEU A 282 12.70 -19.07 3.02
N ALA A 283 13.85 -18.74 2.43
CA ALA A 283 14.36 -19.44 1.27
C ALA A 283 14.42 -20.95 1.63
N THR A 284 13.44 -21.72 1.25
CA THR A 284 13.44 -23.18 1.44
C THR A 284 13.45 -23.87 0.08
N THR A 285 14.46 -24.70 -0.08
CA THR A 285 14.75 -25.62 -1.17
C THR A 285 13.50 -26.38 -1.64
N GLY A 286 13.30 -26.50 -2.96
CA GLY A 286 12.05 -26.87 -3.65
C GLY A 286 11.24 -28.07 -3.15
N ILE A 287 11.85 -29.08 -2.50
CA ILE A 287 11.13 -30.28 -1.99
C ILE A 287 10.33 -29.96 -0.72
N TYR A 288 10.87 -29.14 0.18
CA TYR A 288 10.17 -28.71 1.39
C TYR A 288 9.04 -27.70 1.08
N LEU A 289 9.14 -26.96 -0.05
CA LEU A 289 8.12 -26.04 -0.48
C LEU A 289 6.81 -26.75 -0.83
N GLN A 290 6.85 -27.90 -1.52
CA GLN A 290 5.64 -28.65 -1.89
C GLN A 290 4.92 -29.25 -0.67
N LEU A 291 5.65 -29.82 0.30
CA LEU A 291 5.08 -30.35 1.53
C LEU A 291 4.50 -29.25 2.42
N ALA A 292 5.22 -28.13 2.57
CA ALA A 292 4.74 -26.97 3.32
C ALA A 292 3.53 -26.33 2.65
N MET A 293 3.47 -26.25 1.31
CA MET A 293 2.32 -25.72 0.58
C MET A 293 1.08 -26.62 0.73
N GLY A 294 1.24 -27.94 0.76
CA GLY A 294 0.13 -28.87 0.99
C GLY A 294 -0.49 -28.73 2.39
N HIS A 295 0.32 -28.52 3.41
CA HIS A 295 -0.17 -28.28 4.78
C HIS A 295 -0.84 -26.90 4.91
N LYS A 296 -0.22 -25.86 4.37
CA LYS A 296 -0.78 -24.51 4.34
C LYS A 296 -2.10 -24.43 3.58
N ARG A 297 -2.20 -25.16 2.48
CA ARG A 297 -3.41 -25.24 1.67
C ARG A 297 -4.56 -25.88 2.44
N ARG A 298 -4.33 -27.00 3.14
CA ARG A 298 -5.35 -27.64 3.98
C ARG A 298 -5.83 -26.72 5.09
N ALA A 299 -4.93 -26.16 5.87
CA ALA A 299 -5.26 -25.21 6.94
C ALA A 299 -6.00 -23.98 6.40
N TYR A 300 -5.63 -23.50 5.21
CA TYR A 300 -6.29 -22.39 4.53
C TYR A 300 -7.71 -22.77 4.08
N ASP A 301 -7.89 -23.88 3.35
CA ASP A 301 -9.20 -24.32 2.82
C ASP A 301 -10.20 -24.61 3.96
N GLU A 302 -9.73 -25.16 5.09
CA GLU A 302 -10.57 -25.42 6.27
C GLU A 302 -10.98 -24.15 7.02
N ALA A 303 -10.13 -23.13 7.02
CA ALA A 303 -10.33 -21.93 7.84
C ALA A 303 -10.83 -20.71 7.07
N HIS A 304 -10.70 -20.68 5.74
CA HIS A 304 -11.10 -19.50 4.97
C HIS A 304 -12.62 -19.42 4.84
N PRO A 305 -13.28 -18.32 5.30
CA PRO A 305 -14.75 -18.23 5.39
C PRO A 305 -15.50 -18.44 4.05
N ARG A 306 -14.86 -18.18 2.93
CA ARG A 306 -15.44 -18.31 1.57
C ARG A 306 -15.29 -19.70 0.96
N ASP A 307 -14.54 -20.61 1.60
CA ASP A 307 -14.40 -21.99 1.16
C ASP A 307 -15.15 -23.00 2.05
N ARG A 308 -15.62 -22.54 3.21
CA ARG A 308 -16.51 -23.34 4.04
C ARG A 308 -17.83 -23.57 3.32
N THR A 309 -18.16 -24.79 2.99
CA THR A 309 -19.53 -25.18 2.59
C THR A 309 -20.42 -24.86 3.78
N PRO A 310 -21.58 -24.19 3.60
CA PRO A 310 -22.54 -24.12 4.69
C PRO A 310 -22.88 -25.55 5.09
N ASP A 311 -22.72 -25.85 6.38
CA ASP A 311 -23.21 -27.12 6.93
C ASP A 311 -24.65 -27.30 6.49
N ARG A 312 -24.93 -28.46 5.89
CA ARG A 312 -26.27 -28.88 5.47
C ARG A 312 -27.17 -29.07 6.68
#